data_e5868575fdf0f879cde92919df166d40
#
_entry.id   e5868575fdf0f879cde92919df166d40
#
_cell.length_a   1.000
_cell.length_b   1.000
_cell.length_c   1.000
_cell.angle_alpha   90.00
_cell.angle_beta   90.00
_cell.angle_gamma   90.00
#
_symmetry.space_group_name_H-M   'P 1'
#
loop_
_entity.id
_entity.type
_entity.pdbx_description
1 polymer ?
#
loop_
_entity_poly.entity_id
_entity_poly.type
_entity_poly.pdbx_seq_one_letter_code
_entity_poly.pdbx_strand_id
1 'polypeptide(L)'
;MREQLIETIESIFLEEGPAAGIQKQNDSVNLNQFGQEPGARRLSDLVNKGEIFKEIYLDPKLLSAVAYVLQRDFKLSSLNARDVSKGNGYQRLHADWKQDYDQRFHVFNSIWLLDDFTEENGCIRVVPSTHQLNPPELTDPNDIHPEEQSVVAPKGSVILMNAHLWHGGQKNLNGKSRRVIHAYYTASEHPQQTSQFDHLKYKTWLNLDESAKVILGLDTSKN
;
A
#
# COMPACT_ATOMS: atom_id res chain seq x y z
N MET A 1 10.75 11.12 12.73
CA MET A 1 10.19 10.00 11.92
C MET A 1 9.98 10.38 10.46
N ARG A 2 9.09 11.31 10.07
CA ARG A 2 8.80 11.59 8.64
C ARG A 2 10.05 11.97 7.81
N GLU A 3 10.89 12.88 8.28
CA GLU A 3 12.15 13.26 7.61
C GLU A 3 13.07 12.05 7.42
N GLN A 4 13.22 11.24 8.45
CA GLN A 4 14.04 10.02 8.39
C GLN A 4 13.48 9.00 7.39
N LEU A 5 12.15 8.85 7.30
CA LEU A 5 11.51 8.01 6.29
C LEU A 5 11.80 8.52 4.89
N ILE A 6 11.73 9.84 4.65
CA ILE A 6 12.05 10.46 3.37
C ILE A 6 13.51 10.21 2.99
N GLU A 7 14.45 10.51 3.90
CA GLU A 7 15.88 10.28 3.68
C GLU A 7 16.17 8.80 3.37
N THR A 8 15.58 7.90 4.14
CA THR A 8 15.75 6.45 3.93
C THR A 8 15.20 6.01 2.56
N ILE A 9 14.00 6.45 2.19
CA ILE A 9 13.38 6.11 0.91
C ILE A 9 14.19 6.66 -0.26
N GLU A 10 14.65 7.92 -0.19
CA GLU A 10 15.47 8.50 -1.26
C GLU A 10 16.83 7.80 -1.39
N SER A 11 17.44 7.40 -0.27
CA SER A 11 18.68 6.60 -0.30
C SER A 11 18.45 5.25 -0.99
N ILE A 12 17.34 4.56 -0.66
CA ILE A 12 17.01 3.26 -1.29
C ILE A 12 16.72 3.45 -2.78
N PHE A 13 16.02 4.51 -3.19
CA PHE A 13 15.81 4.81 -4.61
C PHE A 13 17.12 5.00 -5.37
N LEU A 14 18.10 5.67 -4.76
CA LEU A 14 19.43 5.84 -5.34
C LEU A 14 20.20 4.51 -5.43
N GLU A 15 20.13 3.69 -4.39
CA GLU A 15 20.81 2.39 -4.32
C GLU A 15 20.24 1.40 -5.34
N GLU A 16 18.90 1.27 -5.41
CA GLU A 16 18.23 0.32 -6.30
C GLU A 16 18.17 0.83 -7.76
N GLY A 17 18.23 2.12 -7.97
CA GLY A 17 18.25 2.74 -9.29
C GLY A 17 17.10 2.26 -10.19
N PRO A 18 17.39 1.86 -11.45
CA PRO A 18 16.36 1.37 -12.38
C PRO A 18 15.66 0.08 -11.95
N ALA A 19 16.24 -0.65 -11.00
CA ALA A 19 15.65 -1.90 -10.46
C ALA A 19 14.68 -1.64 -9.30
N ALA A 20 14.53 -0.37 -8.86
CA ALA A 20 13.64 -0.02 -7.77
C ALA A 20 12.20 -0.50 -8.05
N GLY A 21 11.60 -1.16 -7.05
CA GLY A 21 10.24 -1.66 -7.13
C GLY A 21 10.06 -2.97 -7.90
N ILE A 22 11.13 -3.54 -8.46
CA ILE A 22 11.09 -4.88 -9.07
C ILE A 22 11.11 -5.91 -7.95
N GLN A 23 10.02 -6.64 -7.81
CA GLN A 23 9.94 -7.78 -6.89
C GLN A 23 10.33 -9.04 -7.65
N LYS A 24 11.44 -9.67 -7.26
CA LYS A 24 11.80 -11.01 -7.74
C LYS A 24 10.97 -12.03 -6.95
N GLN A 25 9.96 -12.59 -7.57
CA GLN A 25 9.33 -13.83 -7.09
C GLN A 25 10.01 -15.01 -7.75
N ASN A 26 10.54 -15.95 -6.94
CA ASN A 26 11.06 -17.27 -7.31
C ASN A 26 11.12 -17.54 -8.83
N ASP A 27 12.26 -17.38 -9.47
CA ASP A 27 12.64 -17.70 -10.87
C ASP A 27 11.63 -17.41 -12.00
N SER A 28 10.37 -17.15 -11.67
CA SER A 28 9.35 -16.61 -12.55
C SER A 28 9.10 -15.16 -12.19
N VAL A 29 9.65 -14.26 -12.98
CA VAL A 29 9.42 -12.81 -12.87
C VAL A 29 7.93 -12.55 -13.10
N ASN A 30 7.13 -12.57 -12.05
CA ASN A 30 5.76 -12.10 -12.14
C ASN A 30 5.76 -10.56 -12.11
N LEU A 31 6.23 -9.98 -13.22
CA LEU A 31 6.28 -8.54 -13.50
C LEU A 31 4.89 -7.87 -13.42
N ASN A 32 3.81 -8.66 -13.29
CA ASN A 32 2.46 -8.19 -13.52
C ASN A 32 1.73 -7.68 -12.29
N GLN A 33 2.20 -7.91 -11.06
CA GLN A 33 1.49 -7.38 -9.89
C GLN A 33 1.94 -5.97 -9.49
N PHE A 34 3.22 -5.62 -9.72
CA PHE A 34 3.77 -4.29 -9.46
C PHE A 34 4.78 -3.89 -10.54
N GLY A 35 4.51 -4.24 -11.80
CA GLY A 35 5.34 -3.86 -12.94
C GLY A 35 5.68 -2.37 -12.90
N GLN A 36 6.77 -1.98 -13.56
CA GLN A 36 7.17 -0.59 -13.69
C GLN A 36 5.96 0.25 -14.13
N GLU A 37 5.39 1.00 -13.20
CA GLU A 37 4.35 1.97 -13.53
C GLU A 37 5.03 3.15 -14.23
N PRO A 38 4.74 3.41 -15.50
CA PRO A 38 5.35 4.53 -16.21
C PRO A 38 5.16 5.83 -15.43
N GLY A 39 6.26 6.52 -15.17
CA GLY A 39 6.23 7.80 -14.45
C GLY A 39 5.98 7.70 -12.94
N ALA A 40 6.17 6.53 -12.33
CA ALA A 40 6.19 6.41 -10.88
C ALA A 40 7.48 5.73 -10.41
N ARG A 41 8.10 6.27 -9.36
CA ARG A 41 9.13 5.57 -8.59
C ARG A 41 8.44 4.68 -7.57
N ARG A 42 8.86 3.43 -7.45
CA ARG A 42 8.32 2.47 -6.49
C ARG A 42 9.43 1.79 -5.71
N LEU A 43 9.18 1.50 -4.45
CA LEU A 43 9.97 0.55 -3.66
C LEU A 43 9.03 -0.53 -3.17
N SER A 44 9.44 -1.77 -3.31
CA SER A 44 8.71 -2.93 -2.80
C SER A 44 9.42 -3.49 -1.58
N ASP A 45 8.69 -4.22 -0.73
CA ASP A 45 9.24 -4.98 0.38
C ASP A 45 10.10 -4.15 1.35
N LEU A 46 9.53 -3.02 1.82
CA LEU A 46 10.21 -2.14 2.76
C LEU A 46 10.51 -2.81 4.11
N VAL A 47 9.83 -3.92 4.45
CA VAL A 47 10.13 -4.73 5.63
C VAL A 47 11.60 -5.13 5.68
N ASN A 48 12.18 -5.45 4.53
CA ASN A 48 13.57 -5.86 4.38
C ASN A 48 14.58 -4.70 4.17
N LYS A 49 14.13 -3.45 4.25
CA LYS A 49 14.91 -2.28 3.82
C LYS A 49 15.23 -1.28 4.93
N GLY A 50 14.82 -1.57 6.17
CA GLY A 50 15.19 -0.75 7.33
C GLY A 50 14.28 -0.91 8.53
N GLU A 51 14.86 -0.83 9.73
CA GLU A 51 14.13 -0.95 11.00
C GLU A 51 13.08 0.16 11.19
N ILE A 52 13.31 1.35 10.62
CA ILE A 52 12.39 2.48 10.71
C ILE A 52 11.00 2.14 10.16
N PHE A 53 10.89 1.20 9.25
CA PHE A 53 9.61 0.80 8.68
C PHE A 53 8.72 0.01 9.64
N LYS A 54 9.28 -0.51 10.75
CA LYS A 54 8.51 -1.12 11.84
C LYS A 54 7.53 -0.13 12.45
N GLU A 55 7.93 1.13 12.58
CA GLU A 55 7.08 2.22 13.11
C GLU A 55 5.80 2.42 12.29
N ILE A 56 5.77 1.92 11.06
CA ILE A 56 4.61 1.97 10.18
C ILE A 56 3.73 0.74 10.36
N TYR A 57 4.28 -0.44 10.07
CA TYR A 57 3.43 -1.64 10.02
C TYR A 57 3.09 -2.24 11.39
N LEU A 58 3.71 -1.74 12.47
CA LEU A 58 3.39 -2.11 13.86
C LEU A 58 2.73 -0.97 14.63
N ASP A 59 2.34 0.15 13.99
CA ASP A 59 1.67 1.24 14.67
C ASP A 59 0.38 0.76 15.35
N PRO A 60 0.23 0.92 16.69
CA PRO A 60 -0.89 0.35 17.43
C PRO A 60 -2.26 0.89 16.99
N LYS A 61 -2.33 2.17 16.57
CA LYS A 61 -3.58 2.78 16.10
C LYS A 61 -3.97 2.22 14.74
N LEU A 62 -2.98 2.02 13.87
CA LEU A 62 -3.20 1.36 12.60
C LEU A 62 -3.69 -0.08 12.80
N LEU A 63 -3.00 -0.89 13.62
CA LEU A 63 -3.40 -2.28 13.88
C LEU A 63 -4.79 -2.37 14.49
N SER A 64 -5.16 -1.43 15.38
CA SER A 64 -6.52 -1.34 15.93
C SER A 64 -7.56 -1.05 14.84
N ALA A 65 -7.26 -0.17 13.88
CA ALA A 65 -8.15 0.11 12.76
C ALA A 65 -8.30 -1.10 11.82
N VAL A 66 -7.21 -1.82 11.54
CA VAL A 66 -7.24 -3.06 10.75
C VAL A 66 -8.13 -4.10 11.43
N ALA A 67 -7.92 -4.34 12.73
CA ALA A 67 -8.72 -5.28 13.51
C ALA A 67 -10.21 -4.91 13.52
N TYR A 68 -10.51 -3.62 13.66
CA TYR A 68 -11.89 -3.11 13.66
C TYR A 68 -12.60 -3.37 12.32
N VAL A 69 -11.90 -3.16 11.20
CA VAL A 69 -12.49 -3.33 9.86
C VAL A 69 -12.56 -4.80 9.47
N LEU A 70 -11.47 -5.55 9.62
CA LEU A 70 -11.43 -6.94 9.16
C LEU A 70 -12.17 -7.90 10.09
N GLN A 71 -12.25 -7.61 11.40
CA GLN A 71 -12.93 -8.43 12.42
C GLN A 71 -12.50 -9.92 12.45
N ARG A 72 -11.25 -10.17 12.12
CA ARG A 72 -10.60 -11.50 12.09
C ARG A 72 -9.09 -11.39 12.19
N ASP A 73 -8.40 -12.51 12.29
CA ASP A 73 -6.94 -12.55 12.22
C ASP A 73 -6.47 -11.98 10.86
N PHE A 74 -5.42 -11.19 10.90
CA PHE A 74 -4.86 -10.52 9.72
C PHE A 74 -3.34 -10.51 9.76
N LYS A 75 -2.75 -10.22 8.62
CA LYS A 75 -1.31 -10.06 8.45
C LYS A 75 -0.98 -8.95 7.47
N LEU A 76 0.23 -8.39 7.57
CA LEU A 76 0.75 -7.48 6.57
C LEU A 76 0.90 -8.22 5.24
N SER A 77 0.28 -7.72 4.20
CA SER A 77 0.35 -8.29 2.85
C SER A 77 1.50 -7.71 2.05
N SER A 78 1.71 -6.39 2.15
CA SER A 78 2.87 -5.71 1.55
C SER A 78 3.14 -4.38 2.24
N LEU A 79 4.39 -3.92 2.14
CA LEU A 79 4.82 -2.59 2.58
C LEU A 79 5.66 -1.95 1.47
N ASN A 80 5.10 -0.95 0.81
CA ASN A 80 5.66 -0.40 -0.41
C ASN A 80 5.66 1.13 -0.37
N ALA A 81 6.64 1.77 -1.05
CA ALA A 81 6.60 3.21 -1.28
C ALA A 81 6.29 3.52 -2.75
N ARG A 82 5.68 4.69 -2.96
CA ARG A 82 5.34 5.20 -4.29
C ARG A 82 5.50 6.71 -4.34
N ASP A 83 6.08 7.20 -5.43
CA ASP A 83 6.16 8.61 -5.78
C ASP A 83 5.88 8.80 -7.27
N VAL A 84 5.00 9.71 -7.62
CA VAL A 84 4.47 9.86 -8.98
C VAL A 84 4.96 11.13 -9.62
N SER A 85 5.57 11.03 -10.78
CA SER A 85 6.05 12.17 -11.56
C SER A 85 4.92 12.93 -12.28
N LYS A 86 5.23 14.14 -12.71
CA LYS A 86 4.31 15.01 -13.46
C LYS A 86 3.68 14.28 -14.65
N GLY A 87 2.38 14.44 -14.80
CA GLY A 87 1.61 13.86 -15.91
C GLY A 87 1.17 12.42 -15.70
N ASN A 88 1.60 11.76 -14.62
CA ASN A 88 1.34 10.35 -14.34
C ASN A 88 0.51 10.15 -13.07
N GLY A 89 0.24 8.91 -12.70
CA GLY A 89 -0.40 8.54 -11.45
C GLY A 89 -1.90 8.33 -11.52
N TYR A 90 -2.53 8.59 -12.67
CA TYR A 90 -3.94 8.29 -12.83
C TYR A 90 -4.19 6.77 -12.74
N GLN A 91 -5.14 6.41 -11.90
CA GLN A 91 -5.65 5.05 -11.80
C GLN A 91 -7.17 5.07 -12.00
N ARG A 92 -7.69 4.11 -12.75
CA ARG A 92 -9.14 3.91 -12.82
C ARG A 92 -9.69 3.64 -11.43
N LEU A 93 -10.95 3.96 -11.21
CA LEU A 93 -11.64 3.51 -10.00
C LEU A 93 -11.58 1.98 -9.92
N HIS A 94 -11.22 1.49 -8.77
CA HIS A 94 -11.14 0.06 -8.46
C HIS A 94 -11.37 -0.16 -6.97
N ALA A 95 -11.67 -1.39 -6.61
CA ALA A 95 -11.52 -1.91 -5.27
C ALA A 95 -10.28 -2.82 -5.26
N ASP A 96 -9.52 -2.83 -4.16
CA ASP A 96 -8.35 -3.72 -4.04
C ASP A 96 -8.76 -5.21 -3.90
N TRP A 97 -9.97 -5.46 -3.45
CA TRP A 97 -10.57 -6.78 -3.45
C TRP A 97 -11.30 -7.00 -4.77
N LYS A 98 -10.88 -8.03 -5.53
CA LYS A 98 -11.35 -8.26 -6.90
C LYS A 98 -12.55 -9.21 -7.00
N GLN A 99 -12.90 -9.85 -5.90
CA GLN A 99 -14.06 -10.74 -5.84
C GLN A 99 -15.30 -9.96 -5.40
N ASP A 100 -16.47 -10.51 -5.68
CA ASP A 100 -17.71 -9.93 -5.22
C ASP A 100 -17.76 -9.83 -3.69
N TYR A 101 -18.49 -8.84 -3.19
CA TYR A 101 -18.64 -8.64 -1.77
C TYR A 101 -19.46 -9.76 -1.13
N ASP A 102 -18.85 -10.52 -0.24
CA ASP A 102 -19.42 -11.67 0.46
C ASP A 102 -19.86 -11.36 1.92
N GLN A 103 -20.16 -10.07 2.19
CA GLN A 103 -20.49 -9.53 3.52
C GLN A 103 -19.33 -9.54 4.52
N ARG A 104 -18.10 -9.73 4.04
CA ARG A 104 -16.87 -9.68 4.84
C ARG A 104 -15.86 -8.74 4.20
N PHE A 105 -14.98 -8.19 5.02
CA PHE A 105 -13.84 -7.41 4.53
C PHE A 105 -12.57 -8.24 4.62
N HIS A 106 -11.81 -8.24 3.54
CA HIS A 106 -10.65 -9.10 3.35
C HIS A 106 -9.35 -8.33 3.33
N VAL A 107 -9.40 -7.04 3.01
CA VAL A 107 -8.22 -6.19 2.79
C VAL A 107 -8.41 -4.81 3.37
N PHE A 108 -7.30 -4.26 3.86
CA PHE A 108 -7.23 -2.93 4.46
C PHE A 108 -5.95 -2.24 3.99
N ASN A 109 -6.00 -0.97 3.68
CA ASN A 109 -4.84 -0.19 3.28
C ASN A 109 -4.66 1.03 4.19
N SER A 110 -3.43 1.33 4.55
CA SER A 110 -3.05 2.61 5.14
C SER A 110 -2.08 3.33 4.22
N ILE A 111 -2.29 4.63 4.03
CA ILE A 111 -1.46 5.46 3.15
C ILE A 111 -0.84 6.55 4.02
N TRP A 112 0.47 6.44 4.22
CA TRP A 112 1.27 7.34 5.03
C TRP A 112 1.81 8.46 4.15
N LEU A 113 1.35 9.68 4.37
CA LEU A 113 1.67 10.83 3.53
C LEU A 113 3.01 11.45 3.94
N LEU A 114 4.02 11.30 3.12
CA LEU A 114 5.31 11.93 3.34
C LEU A 114 5.35 13.37 2.79
N ASP A 115 4.52 13.64 1.79
CA ASP A 115 4.28 14.97 1.22
C ASP A 115 2.80 15.33 1.34
N ASP A 116 2.45 16.61 1.18
CA ASP A 116 1.06 17.04 1.15
C ASP A 116 0.31 16.37 0.00
N PHE A 117 -0.91 15.93 0.23
CA PHE A 117 -1.84 15.52 -0.81
C PHE A 117 -2.72 16.69 -1.22
N THR A 118 -2.66 17.08 -2.48
CA THR A 118 -3.49 18.10 -3.10
C THR A 118 -4.07 17.58 -4.41
N GLU A 119 -5.12 18.20 -4.90
CA GLU A 119 -5.68 17.83 -6.21
C GLU A 119 -4.65 18.01 -7.34
N GLU A 120 -3.80 19.05 -7.24
CA GLU A 120 -2.79 19.36 -8.26
C GLU A 120 -1.63 18.37 -8.29
N ASN A 121 -1.22 17.79 -7.15
CA ASN A 121 -0.17 16.76 -7.15
C ASN A 121 -0.71 15.34 -7.23
N GLY A 122 -2.03 15.19 -7.42
CA GLY A 122 -2.66 13.92 -7.70
C GLY A 122 -2.97 13.10 -6.45
N CYS A 123 -3.68 13.69 -5.47
CA CYS A 123 -4.19 12.97 -4.32
C CYS A 123 -5.07 11.78 -4.76
N ILE A 124 -5.45 10.91 -3.83
CA ILE A 124 -6.40 9.86 -4.15
C ILE A 124 -7.81 10.44 -4.24
N ARG A 125 -8.65 9.78 -5.03
CA ARG A 125 -10.09 9.98 -5.09
C ARG A 125 -10.79 8.72 -4.60
N VAL A 126 -11.94 8.89 -3.99
CA VAL A 126 -12.75 7.83 -3.43
C VAL A 126 -14.21 8.04 -3.78
N VAL A 127 -14.99 6.96 -3.81
CA VAL A 127 -16.45 7.04 -3.88
C VAL A 127 -16.99 6.57 -2.54
N PRO A 128 -17.50 7.46 -1.68
CA PRO A 128 -17.97 7.11 -0.35
C PRO A 128 -19.03 6.01 -0.36
N SER A 129 -19.08 5.21 0.71
CA SER A 129 -20.08 4.15 0.93
C SER A 129 -20.05 2.95 -0.03
N THR A 130 -19.08 2.86 -0.93
CA THR A 130 -18.98 1.77 -1.92
C THR A 130 -18.28 0.51 -1.40
N HIS A 131 -17.78 0.51 -0.17
CA HIS A 131 -17.03 -0.61 0.41
C HIS A 131 -17.84 -1.91 0.61
N GLN A 132 -19.17 -1.85 0.47
CA GLN A 132 -20.08 -3.01 0.50
C GLN A 132 -20.65 -3.33 -0.89
N LEU A 133 -20.11 -2.73 -1.93
CA LEU A 133 -20.51 -3.00 -3.30
C LEU A 133 -19.46 -3.91 -3.97
N ASN A 134 -19.87 -4.58 -5.03
CA ASN A 134 -18.94 -5.29 -5.90
C ASN A 134 -17.96 -4.31 -6.54
N PRO A 135 -16.76 -4.79 -6.97
CA PRO A 135 -15.83 -3.92 -7.68
C PRO A 135 -16.48 -3.16 -8.85
N PRO A 136 -16.08 -1.92 -9.12
CA PRO A 136 -16.72 -1.12 -10.16
C PRO A 136 -16.45 -1.69 -11.55
N GLU A 137 -17.51 -1.83 -12.34
CA GLU A 137 -17.43 -2.15 -13.76
C GLU A 137 -17.39 -0.86 -14.58
N LEU A 138 -16.20 -0.31 -14.77
CA LEU A 138 -16.01 0.89 -15.59
C LEU A 138 -15.69 0.50 -17.03
N THR A 139 -16.51 0.95 -17.96
CA THR A 139 -16.36 0.70 -19.40
C THR A 139 -15.39 1.66 -20.07
N ASP A 140 -15.39 2.93 -19.64
CA ASP A 140 -14.49 3.98 -20.15
C ASP A 140 -13.40 4.29 -19.11
N PRO A 141 -12.11 4.34 -19.50
CA PRO A 141 -11.02 4.79 -18.62
C PRO A 141 -11.16 6.22 -18.08
N ASN A 142 -11.95 7.04 -18.77
CA ASN A 142 -12.18 8.43 -18.39
C ASN A 142 -13.51 8.64 -17.64
N ASP A 143 -14.24 7.56 -17.34
CA ASP A 143 -15.46 7.66 -16.56
C ASP A 143 -15.17 8.26 -15.19
N ILE A 144 -15.82 9.39 -14.92
CA ILE A 144 -15.78 10.05 -13.62
C ILE A 144 -17.08 9.69 -12.91
N HIS A 145 -16.95 9.06 -11.75
CA HIS A 145 -18.13 8.76 -10.94
C HIS A 145 -18.66 10.07 -10.33
N PRO A 146 -19.97 10.37 -10.41
CA PRO A 146 -20.52 11.66 -9.96
C PRO A 146 -20.33 11.95 -8.48
N GLU A 147 -20.12 10.92 -7.66
CA GLU A 147 -19.90 11.05 -6.21
C GLU A 147 -18.42 10.94 -5.81
N GLU A 148 -17.50 11.00 -6.78
CA GLU A 148 -16.08 11.02 -6.47
C GLU A 148 -15.70 12.21 -5.60
N GLN A 149 -14.85 11.95 -4.60
CA GLN A 149 -14.31 12.97 -3.71
C GLN A 149 -12.78 12.86 -3.65
N SER A 150 -12.12 14.00 -3.79
CA SER A 150 -10.68 14.13 -3.58
C SER A 150 -10.33 14.05 -2.10
N VAL A 151 -9.33 13.26 -1.75
CA VAL A 151 -8.83 13.17 -0.37
C VAL A 151 -7.59 14.05 -0.24
N VAL A 152 -7.81 15.29 0.14
CA VAL A 152 -6.75 16.28 0.40
C VAL A 152 -6.34 16.20 1.87
N ALA A 153 -5.04 16.11 2.15
CA ALA A 153 -4.53 16.04 3.52
C ALA A 153 -3.08 16.52 3.60
N PRO A 154 -2.66 17.13 4.73
CA PRO A 154 -1.29 17.56 4.91
C PRO A 154 -0.33 16.37 5.10
N LYS A 155 0.93 16.56 4.75
CA LYS A 155 2.02 15.64 5.06
C LYS A 155 2.05 15.27 6.54
N GLY A 156 2.39 14.02 6.84
CA GLY A 156 2.32 13.45 8.19
C GLY A 156 0.96 12.87 8.56
N SER A 157 -0.07 13.07 7.73
CA SER A 157 -1.36 12.37 7.86
C SER A 157 -1.24 10.91 7.46
N VAL A 158 -2.10 10.08 8.03
CA VAL A 158 -2.29 8.68 7.63
C VAL A 158 -3.74 8.50 7.20
N ILE A 159 -3.95 8.08 5.97
CA ILE A 159 -5.28 7.71 5.47
C ILE A 159 -5.49 6.24 5.80
N LEU A 160 -6.54 5.93 6.54
CA LEU A 160 -6.96 4.57 6.89
C LEU A 160 -8.15 4.20 6.01
N MET A 161 -8.03 3.15 5.22
CA MET A 161 -9.02 2.83 4.20
C MET A 161 -9.40 1.34 4.24
N ASN A 162 -10.69 1.06 4.36
CA ASN A 162 -11.21 -0.23 3.95
C ASN A 162 -10.97 -0.37 2.44
N ALA A 163 -10.09 -1.28 2.05
CA ALA A 163 -9.62 -1.35 0.66
C ALA A 163 -10.63 -1.98 -0.32
N HIS A 164 -11.84 -2.33 0.16
CA HIS A 164 -13.01 -2.60 -0.69
C HIS A 164 -13.65 -1.31 -1.22
N LEU A 165 -13.35 -0.15 -0.63
CA LEU A 165 -13.86 1.15 -1.10
C LEU A 165 -13.36 1.41 -2.52
N TRP A 166 -14.24 1.89 -3.39
CA TRP A 166 -13.84 2.31 -4.73
C TRP A 166 -12.96 3.54 -4.66
N HIS A 167 -11.77 3.42 -5.20
CA HIS A 167 -10.76 4.47 -5.13
C HIS A 167 -9.85 4.45 -6.37
N GLY A 168 -9.05 5.51 -6.51
CA GLY A 168 -8.03 5.59 -7.55
C GLY A 168 -7.13 6.80 -7.36
N GLY A 169 -5.95 6.78 -7.96
CA GLY A 169 -5.05 7.92 -7.98
C GLY A 169 -5.49 8.96 -9.00
N GLN A 170 -5.34 10.22 -8.68
CA GLN A 170 -5.43 11.32 -9.65
C GLN A 170 -4.08 11.56 -10.34
N LYS A 171 -4.12 12.27 -11.44
CA LYS A 171 -2.93 12.65 -12.20
C LYS A 171 -2.15 13.75 -11.46
N ASN A 172 -0.85 13.60 -11.32
CA ASN A 172 0.01 14.65 -10.81
C ASN A 172 0.19 15.73 -11.88
N LEU A 173 -0.47 16.87 -11.72
CA LEU A 173 -0.47 17.95 -12.71
C LEU A 173 0.71 18.93 -12.52
N ASN A 174 1.09 19.22 -11.27
CA ASN A 174 2.10 20.22 -10.95
C ASN A 174 3.53 19.68 -10.86
N GLY A 175 3.70 18.36 -10.74
CA GLY A 175 5.01 17.69 -10.64
C GLY A 175 5.67 17.79 -9.27
N LYS A 176 5.00 18.30 -8.24
CA LYS A 176 5.51 18.20 -6.86
C LYS A 176 5.50 16.75 -6.41
N SER A 177 6.49 16.39 -5.61
CA SER A 177 6.57 15.03 -5.03
C SER A 177 5.29 14.67 -4.26
N ARG A 178 4.91 13.41 -4.39
CA ARG A 178 3.76 12.81 -3.70
C ARG A 178 4.16 11.45 -3.15
N ARG A 179 5.19 11.46 -2.31
CA ARG A 179 5.70 10.23 -1.69
C ARG A 179 4.74 9.72 -0.64
N VAL A 180 4.44 8.46 -0.74
CA VAL A 180 3.61 7.74 0.23
C VAL A 180 4.22 6.39 0.55
N ILE A 181 3.88 5.86 1.73
CA ILE A 181 4.08 4.46 2.06
C ILE A 181 2.72 3.82 2.23
N HIS A 182 2.51 2.69 1.56
CA HIS A 182 1.34 1.85 1.70
C HIS A 182 1.69 0.68 2.63
N ALA A 183 0.99 0.55 3.75
CA ALA A 183 0.97 -0.68 4.53
C ALA A 183 -0.38 -1.37 4.28
N TYR A 184 -0.32 -2.45 3.51
CA TYR A 184 -1.48 -3.19 3.04
C TYR A 184 -1.63 -4.49 3.82
N TYR A 185 -2.80 -4.67 4.43
CA TYR A 185 -3.12 -5.85 5.25
C TYR A 185 -4.17 -6.72 4.57
N THR A 186 -4.07 -8.01 4.83
CA THR A 186 -5.06 -8.98 4.37
C THR A 186 -5.48 -9.89 5.52
N ALA A 187 -6.69 -10.43 5.45
CA ALA A 187 -7.13 -11.50 6.34
C ALA A 187 -6.17 -12.69 6.25
N SER A 188 -5.91 -13.36 7.37
CA SER A 188 -4.82 -14.35 7.49
C SER A 188 -4.97 -15.55 6.54
N GLU A 189 -6.19 -15.90 6.13
CA GLU A 189 -6.47 -16.97 5.18
C GLU A 189 -6.06 -16.68 3.74
N HIS A 190 -5.77 -15.41 3.40
CA HIS A 190 -5.37 -15.03 2.05
C HIS A 190 -3.85 -14.95 1.89
N PRO A 191 -3.32 -15.18 0.69
CA PRO A 191 -1.90 -15.02 0.44
C PRO A 191 -1.47 -13.55 0.55
N GLN A 192 -0.25 -13.33 1.01
CA GLN A 192 0.38 -12.02 1.01
C GLN A 192 0.76 -11.61 -0.43
N GLN A 193 0.71 -10.32 -0.75
CA GLN A 193 1.29 -9.78 -1.99
C GLN A 193 2.82 -9.96 -2.00
N THR A 194 3.45 -9.84 -0.83
CA THR A 194 4.86 -10.16 -0.61
C THR A 194 4.93 -11.23 0.46
N SER A 195 5.22 -12.47 0.09
CA SER A 195 5.39 -13.57 1.05
C SER A 195 6.61 -13.28 1.93
N GLN A 196 6.37 -12.90 3.18
CA GLN A 196 7.46 -12.66 4.11
C GLN A 196 8.13 -13.99 4.51
N PHE A 197 7.42 -15.10 4.49
CA PHE A 197 8.00 -16.41 4.71
C PHE A 197 9.10 -16.75 3.71
N ASP A 198 8.90 -16.39 2.42
CA ASP A 198 9.84 -16.72 1.35
C ASP A 198 10.95 -15.67 1.15
N HIS A 199 10.67 -14.41 1.50
CA HIS A 199 11.52 -13.29 1.10
C HIS A 199 12.22 -12.57 2.26
N LEU A 200 11.86 -12.89 3.52
CA LEU A 200 12.44 -12.22 4.67
C LEU A 200 13.94 -12.48 4.75
N LYS A 201 14.73 -11.42 4.78
CA LYS A 201 16.19 -11.52 4.91
C LYS A 201 16.57 -11.92 6.32
N TYR A 202 17.61 -12.75 6.46
CA TYR A 202 18.11 -13.20 7.76
C TYR A 202 18.43 -12.04 8.72
N LYS A 203 19.04 -10.96 8.22
CA LYS A 203 19.30 -9.75 9.02
C LYS A 203 18.01 -9.13 9.58
N THR A 204 16.95 -9.11 8.80
CA THR A 204 15.64 -8.60 9.24
C THR A 204 15.03 -9.52 10.27
N TRP A 205 15.07 -10.83 10.02
CA TRP A 205 14.58 -11.87 10.95
C TRP A 205 15.17 -11.72 12.35
N LEU A 206 16.48 -11.51 12.47
CA LEU A 206 17.19 -11.40 13.76
C LEU A 206 16.67 -10.23 14.63
N ASN A 207 16.05 -9.24 14.03
CA ASN A 207 15.56 -8.04 14.71
C ASN A 207 14.03 -8.05 14.93
N LEU A 208 13.32 -9.14 14.59
CA LEU A 208 11.89 -9.24 14.81
C LEU A 208 11.59 -9.72 16.24
N ASP A 209 10.68 -9.00 16.90
CA ASP A 209 10.00 -9.49 18.07
C ASP A 209 8.81 -10.39 17.70
N GLU A 210 8.18 -11.02 18.69
CA GLU A 210 7.06 -11.95 18.45
C GLU A 210 5.85 -11.25 17.82
N SER A 211 5.57 -10.00 18.19
CA SER A 211 4.45 -9.24 17.60
C SER A 211 4.68 -8.95 16.12
N ALA A 212 5.91 -8.59 15.75
CA ALA A 212 6.28 -8.42 14.36
C ALA A 212 6.16 -9.72 13.55
N LYS A 213 6.59 -10.85 14.13
CA LYS A 213 6.46 -12.17 13.48
C LYS A 213 5.00 -12.52 13.19
N VAL A 214 4.10 -12.29 14.16
CA VAL A 214 2.65 -12.51 13.97
C VAL A 214 2.11 -11.64 12.84
N ILE A 215 2.41 -10.34 12.88
CA ILE A 215 1.91 -9.40 11.85
C ILE A 215 2.50 -9.71 10.47
N LEU A 216 3.71 -10.23 10.40
CA LEU A 216 4.34 -10.65 9.13
C LEU A 216 3.86 -12.05 8.65
N GLY A 217 3.00 -12.72 9.40
CA GLY A 217 2.50 -14.06 9.05
C GLY A 217 3.54 -15.16 9.17
N LEU A 218 4.53 -15.00 10.05
CA LEU A 218 5.64 -15.93 10.28
C LEU A 218 5.38 -16.88 11.45
N ASP A 219 4.31 -16.68 12.20
CA ASP A 219 3.92 -17.56 13.31
C ASP A 219 3.34 -18.86 12.77
N THR A 220 4.11 -19.93 12.92
CA THR A 220 3.71 -21.29 12.52
C THR A 220 2.92 -22.03 13.60
N SER A 221 2.66 -21.43 14.77
CA SER A 221 1.97 -22.08 15.90
C SER A 221 0.45 -22.18 15.71
N LYS A 222 -0.08 -21.58 14.66
CA LYS A 222 -1.52 -21.56 14.33
C LYS A 222 -1.92 -22.42 13.11
N ASN A 223 -0.99 -23.25 12.57
CA ASN A 223 -1.29 -24.21 11.48
C ASN A 223 -1.46 -25.61 12.00
#